data_4848c0f254653b616b85e8a47c6f6967
#
_entry.id   4848c0f254653b616b85e8a47c6f6967
#
_cell.length_a   1.000
_cell.length_b   1.000
_cell.length_c   1.000
_cell.angle_alpha   90.00
_cell.angle_beta   90.00
_cell.angle_gamma   90.00
#
_symmetry.space_group_name_H-M   'P 1'
#
loop_
_entity.id
_entity.type
_entity.pdbx_description
1 polymer ?
#
loop_
_entity_poly.entity_id
_entity_poly.type
_entity_poly.pdbx_seq_one_letter_code
_entity_poly.pdbx_strand_id
1 'polypeptide(L)'
;MSFKLSRLERKHLLICARDLAADMTLPKWHRYTSKRRKMLCFYNKEMGVVVKKPAFVLEHRTPMLFRAPTIDLGEGWVCQPILEKKWLKTALIALEKQLQPYLKRGIVPDMHVGNVGWLRENGKMVPKLFDW
;
A
#
# COMPACT_ATOMS: atom_id res chain seq x y z
N MET A 1 -9.80 10.60 9.42
CA MET A 1 -10.05 10.88 7.99
C MET A 1 -9.64 9.67 7.16
N SER A 2 -10.48 9.27 6.24
CA SER A 2 -10.15 8.19 5.32
C SER A 2 -9.28 8.71 4.16
N PHE A 3 -8.41 7.84 3.65
CA PHE A 3 -7.60 8.13 2.48
C PHE A 3 -8.50 8.22 1.25
N LYS A 4 -8.62 9.41 0.68
CA LYS A 4 -9.49 9.69 -0.46
C LYS A 4 -8.76 10.52 -1.50
N LEU A 5 -9.08 10.29 -2.76
CA LEU A 5 -8.58 11.06 -3.89
C LEU A 5 -9.76 11.57 -4.70
N SER A 6 -9.70 12.81 -5.14
CA SER A 6 -10.64 13.35 -6.11
C SER A 6 -10.45 12.68 -7.47
N ARG A 7 -11.42 12.82 -8.36
CA ARG A 7 -11.33 12.33 -9.73
C ARG A 7 -10.13 12.93 -10.46
N LEU A 8 -9.86 14.21 -10.26
CA LEU A 8 -8.74 14.90 -10.87
C LEU A 8 -7.40 14.41 -10.33
N GLU A 9 -7.31 14.19 -9.03
CA GLU A 9 -6.12 13.63 -8.39
C GLU A 9 -5.81 12.22 -8.90
N ARG A 10 -6.82 11.37 -9.04
CA ARG A 10 -6.65 10.02 -9.60
C ARG A 10 -6.11 10.07 -11.03
N LYS A 11 -6.66 10.95 -11.85
CA LYS A 11 -6.22 11.13 -13.24
C LYS A 11 -4.77 11.61 -13.30
N HIS A 12 -4.41 12.57 -12.46
CA HIS A 12 -3.05 13.07 -12.37
C HIS A 12 -2.07 11.96 -11.96
N LEU A 13 -2.41 11.19 -10.94
CA LEU A 13 -1.56 10.09 -10.47
C LEU A 13 -1.41 8.98 -11.51
N LEU A 14 -2.45 8.69 -12.27
CA LEU A 14 -2.34 7.72 -13.36
C LEU A 14 -1.37 8.20 -14.44
N ILE A 15 -1.41 9.48 -14.79
CA ILE A 15 -0.47 10.06 -15.75
C ILE A 15 0.97 9.95 -15.22
N CYS A 16 1.19 10.31 -13.95
CA CYS A 16 2.50 10.16 -13.32
C CYS A 16 2.99 8.71 -13.36
N ALA A 17 2.11 7.77 -13.02
CA ALA A 17 2.44 6.35 -13.00
C ALA A 17 2.88 5.85 -14.39
N ARG A 18 2.15 6.23 -15.43
CA ARG A 18 2.50 5.90 -16.82
C ARG A 18 3.85 6.47 -17.22
N ASP A 19 4.11 7.73 -16.90
CA ASP A 19 5.36 8.40 -17.24
C ASP A 19 6.53 7.74 -16.53
N LEU A 20 6.38 7.43 -15.25
CA LEU A 20 7.39 6.73 -14.46
C LEU A 20 7.66 5.32 -15.02
N ALA A 21 6.63 4.62 -15.43
CA ALA A 21 6.77 3.29 -16.05
C ALA A 21 7.47 3.36 -17.41
N ALA A 22 7.40 4.48 -18.09
CA ALA A 22 8.11 4.76 -19.34
C ALA A 22 9.52 5.31 -19.12
N ASP A 23 10.07 5.15 -17.92
CA ASP A 23 11.40 5.59 -17.50
C ASP A 23 11.60 7.12 -17.53
N MET A 24 10.51 7.88 -17.49
CA MET A 24 10.60 9.32 -17.35
C MET A 24 10.95 9.70 -15.91
N THR A 25 11.80 10.70 -15.75
CA THR A 25 12.15 11.24 -14.43
C THR A 25 11.17 12.35 -14.07
N LEU A 26 10.45 12.18 -12.98
CA LEU A 26 9.54 13.19 -12.44
C LEU A 26 10.07 13.69 -11.11
N PRO A 27 10.05 15.03 -10.86
CA PRO A 27 10.51 15.59 -9.59
C PRO A 27 9.76 14.97 -8.39
N LYS A 28 10.51 14.67 -7.32
CA LYS A 28 9.98 14.17 -6.04
C LYS A 28 9.42 12.74 -6.09
N TRP A 29 9.45 12.08 -7.24
CA TRP A 29 9.10 10.69 -7.38
C TRP A 29 10.32 9.78 -7.32
N HIS A 30 10.20 8.67 -6.60
CA HIS A 30 11.26 7.68 -6.43
C HIS A 30 10.74 6.30 -6.74
N ARG A 31 11.59 5.47 -7.30
CA ARG A 31 11.26 4.08 -7.55
C ARG A 31 11.54 3.25 -6.30
N TYR A 32 10.56 2.45 -5.90
CA TYR A 32 10.76 1.44 -4.87
C TYR A 32 11.24 0.15 -5.54
N THR A 33 12.46 -0.29 -5.18
CA THR A 33 13.04 -1.51 -5.72
C THR A 33 12.99 -2.60 -4.68
N SER A 34 12.35 -3.72 -5.02
CA SER A 34 12.38 -4.95 -4.23
C SER A 34 13.10 -6.02 -5.01
N LYS A 35 14.08 -6.68 -4.38
CA LYS A 35 14.84 -7.78 -5.02
C LYS A 35 13.97 -8.97 -5.41
N ARG A 36 12.77 -9.11 -4.82
CA ARG A 36 11.91 -10.29 -4.99
C ARG A 36 10.72 -10.08 -5.90
N ARG A 37 10.43 -8.85 -6.34
CA ARG A 37 9.20 -8.57 -7.08
C ARG A 37 9.48 -7.73 -8.30
N LYS A 38 8.94 -8.19 -9.44
CA LYS A 38 8.93 -7.43 -10.70
C LYS A 38 7.78 -6.43 -10.74
N MET A 39 7.35 -5.92 -9.58
CA MET A 39 6.27 -4.97 -9.50
C MET A 39 6.80 -3.56 -9.74
N LEU A 40 6.10 -2.81 -10.59
CA LEU A 40 6.35 -1.38 -10.74
C LEU A 40 5.75 -0.67 -9.52
N CYS A 41 6.60 0.02 -8.77
CA CYS A 41 6.20 0.72 -7.56
C CYS A 41 6.98 2.02 -7.43
N PHE A 42 6.27 3.12 -7.27
CA PHE A 42 6.87 4.45 -7.14
C PHE A 42 6.20 5.19 -5.98
N TYR A 43 6.95 6.05 -5.31
CA TYR A 43 6.41 6.81 -4.18
C TYR A 43 6.79 8.28 -4.24
N ASN A 44 5.95 9.10 -3.64
CA ASN A 44 6.15 10.53 -3.50
C ASN A 44 5.88 10.91 -2.04
N LYS A 45 6.94 11.23 -1.30
CA LYS A 45 6.84 11.54 0.13
C LYS A 45 6.06 12.84 0.40
N GLU A 46 6.20 13.81 -0.49
CA GLU A 46 5.50 15.09 -0.34
C GLU A 46 4.00 14.92 -0.46
N MET A 47 3.54 14.12 -1.41
CA MET A 47 2.13 13.79 -1.56
C MET A 47 1.65 12.72 -0.58
N GLY A 48 2.57 11.98 0.01
CA GLY A 48 2.25 10.88 0.93
C GLY A 48 1.61 9.67 0.27
N VAL A 49 1.95 9.41 -1.00
CA VAL A 49 1.32 8.33 -1.78
C VAL A 49 2.32 7.39 -2.40
N VAL A 50 1.86 6.16 -2.61
CA VAL A 50 2.54 5.12 -3.39
C VAL A 50 1.63 4.74 -4.54
N VAL A 51 2.18 4.67 -5.75
CA VAL A 51 1.48 4.11 -6.91
C VAL A 51 2.17 2.82 -7.30
N LYS A 52 1.39 1.79 -7.56
CA LYS A 52 1.95 0.48 -7.92
C LYS A 52 1.06 -0.25 -8.91
N LYS A 53 1.69 -1.10 -9.73
CA LYS A 53 1.00 -1.98 -10.67
C LYS A 53 1.29 -3.42 -10.27
N PRO A 54 0.37 -4.07 -9.55
CA PRO A 54 0.55 -5.47 -9.17
C PRO A 54 0.65 -6.37 -10.40
N ALA A 55 1.50 -7.41 -10.31
CA ALA A 55 1.71 -8.33 -11.42
C ALA A 55 0.48 -9.20 -11.72
N PHE A 56 -0.37 -9.41 -10.72
CA PHE A 56 -1.61 -10.17 -10.86
C PHE A 56 -2.70 -9.58 -9.98
N VAL A 57 -3.94 -9.84 -10.38
CA VAL A 57 -5.09 -9.57 -9.52
C VAL A 57 -5.09 -10.66 -8.44
N LEU A 58 -4.68 -10.30 -7.24
CA LEU A 58 -4.77 -11.21 -6.10
C LEU A 58 -6.20 -11.21 -5.58
N GLU A 59 -6.78 -12.38 -5.41
CA GLU A 59 -7.99 -12.51 -4.63
C GLU A 59 -7.64 -12.30 -3.16
N HIS A 60 -8.03 -11.16 -2.64
CA HIS A 60 -7.70 -10.79 -1.27
C HIS A 60 -8.74 -11.32 -0.30
N ARG A 61 -8.33 -12.28 0.50
CA ARG A 61 -9.15 -12.79 1.61
C ARG A 61 -8.94 -11.99 2.89
N THR A 62 -7.87 -11.19 2.96
CA THR A 62 -7.61 -10.34 4.12
C THR A 62 -8.68 -9.24 4.20
N PRO A 63 -9.36 -9.09 5.35
CA PRO A 63 -10.37 -8.04 5.50
C PRO A 63 -9.80 -6.65 5.24
N MET A 64 -10.59 -5.80 4.60
CA MET A 64 -10.18 -4.44 4.24
C MET A 64 -9.71 -3.61 5.45
N LEU A 65 -10.25 -3.89 6.62
CA LEU A 65 -9.87 -3.20 7.87
C LEU A 65 -8.37 -3.29 8.16
N PHE A 66 -7.73 -4.39 7.78
CA PHE A 66 -6.31 -4.66 8.08
C PHE A 66 -5.38 -4.30 6.93
N ARG A 67 -5.92 -3.91 5.79
CA ARG A 67 -5.15 -3.55 4.60
C ARG A 67 -4.96 -2.04 4.53
N ALA A 68 -3.81 -1.60 4.02
CA ALA A 68 -3.65 -0.19 3.66
C ALA A 68 -4.76 0.19 2.67
N PRO A 69 -5.40 1.36 2.84
CA PRO A 69 -6.42 1.81 1.90
C PRO A 69 -5.86 1.82 0.49
N THR A 70 -6.63 1.32 -0.47
CA THR A 70 -6.19 1.19 -1.87
C THR A 70 -7.25 1.80 -2.78
N ILE A 71 -6.80 2.69 -3.66
CA ILE A 71 -7.64 3.36 -4.64
C ILE A 71 -7.21 2.91 -6.03
N ASP A 72 -8.18 2.43 -6.83
CA ASP A 72 -7.93 2.06 -8.22
C ASP A 72 -7.75 3.33 -9.05
N LEU A 73 -6.62 3.40 -9.77
CA LEU A 73 -6.32 4.50 -10.69
C LEU A 73 -6.70 4.17 -12.12
N GLY A 74 -7.03 2.91 -12.41
CA GLY A 74 -7.25 2.40 -13.75
C GLY A 74 -5.99 1.76 -14.34
N GLU A 75 -6.16 1.02 -15.44
CA GLU A 75 -5.09 0.35 -16.19
C GLU A 75 -4.19 -0.56 -15.34
N GLY A 76 -4.74 -1.12 -14.27
CA GLY A 76 -3.99 -1.97 -13.35
C GLY A 76 -3.16 -1.24 -12.30
N TRP A 77 -3.18 0.08 -12.29
CA TRP A 77 -2.50 0.89 -11.29
C TRP A 77 -3.38 1.14 -10.07
N VAL A 78 -2.78 1.08 -8.90
CA VAL A 78 -3.44 1.41 -7.63
C VAL A 78 -2.60 2.41 -6.84
N CYS A 79 -3.27 3.14 -5.95
CA CYS A 79 -2.66 4.13 -5.09
C CYS A 79 -2.94 3.79 -3.63
N GLN A 80 -1.92 3.90 -2.80
CA GLN A 80 -2.01 3.69 -1.36
C GLN A 80 -1.31 4.85 -0.62
N PRO A 81 -1.67 5.14 0.63
CA PRO A 81 -0.90 6.07 1.44
C PRO A 81 0.45 5.46 1.82
N ILE A 82 1.45 6.30 2.05
CA ILE A 82 2.73 5.86 2.60
C ILE A 82 2.51 5.51 4.07
N LEU A 83 2.88 4.28 4.46
CA LEU A 83 2.83 3.85 5.85
C LEU A 83 4.12 4.23 6.56
N GLU A 84 4.03 4.58 7.83
CA GLU A 84 5.22 4.80 8.65
C GLU A 84 5.93 3.48 8.93
N LYS A 85 7.23 3.44 8.65
CA LYS A 85 8.08 2.25 8.78
C LYS A 85 8.93 2.33 10.04
N LYS A 86 8.29 2.35 11.19
CA LYS A 86 8.96 2.30 12.50
C LYS A 86 8.25 1.31 13.41
N TRP A 87 8.97 0.74 14.37
CA TRP A 87 8.44 -0.26 15.30
C TRP A 87 7.67 -1.38 14.57
N LEU A 88 8.30 -1.92 13.53
CA LEU A 88 7.63 -2.88 12.64
C LEU A 88 7.29 -4.19 13.33
N LYS A 89 8.09 -4.64 14.28
CA LYS A 89 7.78 -5.84 15.08
C LYS A 89 6.53 -5.63 15.91
N THR A 90 6.38 -4.44 16.51
CA THR A 90 5.20 -4.07 17.30
C THR A 90 3.96 -4.04 16.41
N ALA A 91 4.06 -3.48 15.20
CA ALA A 91 2.98 -3.45 14.23
C ALA A 91 2.58 -4.87 13.81
N LEU A 92 3.54 -5.72 13.54
CA LEU A 92 3.31 -7.11 13.15
C LEU A 92 2.58 -7.91 14.24
N ILE A 93 3.05 -7.79 15.49
CA ILE A 93 2.42 -8.46 16.63
C ILE A 93 0.99 -7.97 16.85
N ALA A 94 0.76 -6.66 16.74
CA ALA A 94 -0.57 -6.08 16.88
C ALA A 94 -1.53 -6.59 15.80
N LEU A 95 -1.06 -6.68 14.55
CA LEU A 95 -1.86 -7.23 13.45
C LEU A 95 -2.16 -8.71 13.64
N GLU A 96 -1.17 -9.49 14.05
CA GLU A 96 -1.36 -10.93 14.33
C GLU A 96 -2.46 -11.15 15.37
N LYS A 97 -2.45 -10.37 16.44
CA LYS A 97 -3.49 -10.41 17.47
C LYS A 97 -4.88 -10.14 16.90
N GLN A 98 -4.99 -9.07 16.12
CA GLN A 98 -6.27 -8.66 15.52
C GLN A 98 -6.78 -9.68 14.49
N LEU A 99 -5.86 -10.36 13.80
CA LEU A 99 -6.20 -11.30 12.74
C LEU A 99 -6.47 -12.73 13.23
N GLN A 100 -6.27 -13.04 14.51
CA GLN A 100 -6.45 -14.39 15.04
C GLN A 100 -7.78 -15.05 14.64
N PRO A 101 -8.94 -14.38 14.73
CA PRO A 101 -10.20 -14.98 14.30
C PRO A 101 -10.22 -15.38 12.82
N TYR A 102 -9.51 -14.64 11.98
CA TYR A 102 -9.44 -14.88 10.53
C TYR A 102 -8.43 -15.97 10.19
N LEU A 103 -7.32 -16.02 10.92
CA LEU A 103 -6.32 -17.08 10.78
C LEU A 103 -6.92 -18.46 11.09
N LYS A 104 -7.78 -18.52 12.09
CA LYS A 104 -8.51 -19.75 12.44
C LYS A 104 -9.47 -20.22 11.33
N ARG A 105 -9.89 -19.31 10.45
CA ARG A 105 -10.74 -19.62 9.30
C ARG A 105 -9.94 -19.99 8.05
N GLY A 106 -8.62 -20.10 8.16
CA GLY A 106 -7.74 -20.44 7.03
C GLY A 106 -7.33 -19.26 6.17
N ILE A 107 -7.61 -18.03 6.61
CA ILE A 107 -7.15 -16.82 5.90
C ILE A 107 -5.74 -16.53 6.38
N VAL A 108 -4.76 -16.70 5.50
CA VAL A 108 -3.34 -16.52 5.81
C VAL A 108 -2.77 -15.39 4.96
N PRO A 109 -2.74 -14.15 5.47
CA PRO A 109 -2.09 -13.05 4.77
C PRO A 109 -0.57 -13.21 4.82
N ASP A 110 0.10 -12.59 3.86
CA ASP A 110 1.56 -12.54 3.83
C ASP A 110 2.05 -11.51 4.85
N MET A 111 2.27 -11.95 6.09
CA MET A 111 2.63 -11.10 7.21
C MET A 111 4.11 -11.22 7.55
N HIS A 112 4.85 -10.16 7.32
CA HIS A 112 6.25 -10.02 7.71
C HIS A 112 6.60 -8.53 7.89
N VAL A 113 7.72 -8.24 8.54
CA VAL A 113 8.10 -6.85 8.86
C VAL A 113 8.25 -5.95 7.64
N GLY A 114 8.55 -6.51 6.47
CA GLY A 114 8.64 -5.75 5.21
C GLY A 114 7.30 -5.38 4.61
N ASN A 115 6.20 -5.92 5.15
CA ASN A 115 4.86 -5.79 4.58
C ASN A 115 3.86 -5.10 5.53
N VAL A 116 4.34 -4.55 6.62
CA VAL A 116 3.51 -3.85 7.60
C VAL A 116 4.00 -2.44 7.81
N GLY A 117 3.12 -1.60 8.30
CA GLY A 117 3.45 -0.23 8.66
C GLY A 117 2.29 0.38 9.43
N TRP A 118 2.46 1.62 9.82
CA TRP A 118 1.47 2.35 10.61
C TRP A 118 0.78 3.39 9.76
N LEU A 119 -0.53 3.46 9.87
CA LEU A 119 -1.35 4.50 9.27
C LEU A 119 -2.02 5.31 10.37
N ARG A 120 -2.00 6.63 10.26
CA ARG A 120 -2.73 7.49 11.20
C ARG A 120 -4.20 7.55 10.78
N GLU A 121 -5.07 6.99 11.64
CA GLU A 121 -6.52 7.05 11.48
C GLU A 121 -7.13 7.67 12.72
N ASN A 122 -7.93 8.71 12.53
CA ASN A 122 -8.64 9.41 13.63
C ASN A 122 -7.70 9.79 14.80
N GLY A 123 -6.49 10.27 14.48
CA GLY A 123 -5.50 10.66 15.47
C GLY A 123 -4.75 9.50 16.13
N LYS A 124 -5.02 8.27 15.74
CA LYS A 124 -4.37 7.07 16.28
C LYS A 124 -3.52 6.38 15.22
N MET A 125 -2.41 5.79 15.64
CA MET A 125 -1.58 4.98 14.77
C MET A 125 -2.13 3.55 14.74
N VAL A 126 -2.49 3.08 13.55
CA VAL A 126 -3.09 1.77 13.32
C VAL A 126 -2.18 0.94 12.43
N PRO A 127 -1.85 -0.32 12.78
CA PRO A 127 -1.04 -1.16 11.93
C PRO A 127 -1.85 -1.65 10.73
N LYS A 128 -1.21 -1.66 9.56
CA LYS A 128 -1.83 -2.09 8.30
C LYS A 128 -0.88 -2.95 7.49
N LEU A 129 -1.46 -3.84 6.69
CA LEU A 129 -0.71 -4.56 5.67
C LEU A 129 -0.61 -3.70 4.41
N PHE A 130 0.61 -3.52 3.94
CA PHE A 130 0.90 -2.73 2.76
C PHE A 130 0.70 -3.54 1.46
N ASP A 131 1.14 -4.78 1.49
CA ASP A 131 1.14 -5.68 0.33
C ASP A 131 0.37 -6.95 0.71
N TRP A 132 -0.77 -7.10 0.12
CA TRP A 132 -1.67 -8.19 0.46
C TRP A 132 -2.09 -9.01 -0.73
#